data_6d4e86abb432247f359a164c1daa17d7
#
_entry.id   6d4e86abb432247f359a164c1daa17d7
#
_cell.length_a   1.000
_cell.length_b   1.000
_cell.length_c   1.000
_cell.angle_alpha   90.00
_cell.angle_beta   90.00
_cell.angle_gamma   90.00
#
_symmetry.space_group_name_H-M   'P 1'
#
loop_
_entity.id
_entity.type
_entity.pdbx_description
1 polymer ?
#
loop_
_entity_poly.entity_id
_entity_poly.type
_entity_poly.pdbx_seq_one_letter_code
_entity_poly.pdbx_strand_id
1 'polypeptide(L)'
;MRYVKPHFYDSFVCTAGDCPDTCCAEWQIMIDEESLERYENEPGEFGKILRNSIDWEEECFYQNNRRCAFLNDENLCDLYKALGPDALCDTCRMYPRHTEEYEGLRELSLSLSCPKAAKIILSCKEPVRFLEEETEEEDDFEEFDFMMFSQLEDTRDVLFAVLQDRSLPLTLRISVSEQLTESYQNCIEEGRQFDIDDLLRECERHQKEGSLSEFISKHLSEKGADAASLHQWNRQKKELQVLRGLERLRPEWNQILDGAEKWLYQENEETYKNICKEFHQMYGALSNYKEEWENVGEQLMMFFVYTYFCGAVYDDMVCSKMEMALFSIRWVQEFLIVRWLENGKTLSMKDVEEISWRYAREVEHSDNNLNTLEDWLFENYYLIH
;
A
#
# COMPACT_ATOMS: atom_id res chain seq x y z
N MET A 1 4.33 22.31 -12.42
CA MET A 1 4.14 21.15 -11.56
C MET A 1 3.01 20.31 -12.12
N ARG A 2 3.20 18.99 -12.27
CA ARG A 2 2.17 18.00 -12.67
C ARG A 2 1.63 17.32 -11.40
N TYR A 3 0.31 17.27 -11.26
CA TYR A 3 -0.37 16.55 -10.18
C TYR A 3 -1.12 15.36 -10.77
N VAL A 4 -0.94 14.17 -10.20
CA VAL A 4 -1.58 12.94 -10.65
C VAL A 4 -2.34 12.32 -9.48
N LYS A 5 -3.59 11.87 -9.70
CA LYS A 5 -4.42 11.24 -8.67
C LYS A 5 -5.36 10.19 -9.24
N PRO A 6 -5.69 9.12 -8.46
CA PRO A 6 -6.72 8.17 -8.87
C PRO A 6 -8.09 8.88 -8.99
N HIS A 7 -8.90 8.48 -9.95
CA HIS A 7 -10.20 9.10 -10.24
C HIS A 7 -11.18 9.11 -9.05
N PHE A 8 -10.99 8.25 -8.07
CA PHE A 8 -11.82 8.18 -6.86
C PHE A 8 -11.29 9.06 -5.70
N TYR A 9 -10.13 9.69 -5.83
CA TYR A 9 -9.45 10.44 -4.77
C TYR A 9 -10.35 11.51 -4.13
N ASP A 10 -11.03 12.32 -4.93
CA ASP A 10 -11.88 13.41 -4.45
C ASP A 10 -13.19 12.91 -3.79
N SER A 11 -13.52 11.61 -3.88
CA SER A 11 -14.69 11.02 -3.24
C SER A 11 -14.51 10.79 -1.74
N PHE A 12 -13.30 10.98 -1.22
CA PHE A 12 -13.02 10.78 0.19
C PHE A 12 -13.65 11.88 1.06
N VAL A 13 -14.46 11.42 2.02
CA VAL A 13 -15.01 12.26 3.10
C VAL A 13 -14.84 11.51 4.41
N CYS A 14 -14.15 12.12 5.38
CA CYS A 14 -13.94 11.53 6.70
C CYS A 14 -15.27 11.23 7.41
N THR A 15 -15.37 10.06 8.04
CA THR A 15 -16.56 9.63 8.80
C THR A 15 -16.55 10.12 10.24
N ALA A 16 -15.51 10.81 10.67
CA ALA A 16 -15.37 11.40 12.01
C ALA A 16 -15.73 10.41 13.13
N GLY A 17 -16.68 10.74 14.00
CA GLY A 17 -17.10 9.90 15.13
C GLY A 17 -17.65 8.52 14.76
N ASP A 18 -18.09 8.31 13.52
CA ASP A 18 -18.57 7.01 13.02
C ASP A 18 -17.41 6.12 12.51
N CYS A 19 -16.16 6.58 12.61
CA CYS A 19 -15.01 5.81 12.18
C CYS A 19 -14.79 4.60 13.12
N PRO A 20 -14.68 3.37 12.59
CA PRO A 20 -14.48 2.18 13.41
C PRO A 20 -13.11 2.16 14.11
N ASP A 21 -12.13 2.92 13.58
CA ASP A 21 -10.80 3.03 14.15
C ASP A 21 -10.17 4.39 13.83
N THR A 22 -10.13 5.25 14.86
CA THR A 22 -9.69 6.64 14.70
C THR A 22 -8.21 6.75 14.33
N CYS A 23 -7.88 7.69 13.43
CA CYS A 23 -6.50 8.08 13.13
C CYS A 23 -5.86 8.97 14.20
N CYS A 24 -6.61 9.44 15.21
CA CYS A 24 -6.11 10.24 16.32
C CYS A 24 -5.57 9.39 17.49
N ALA A 25 -5.15 8.14 17.21
CA ALA A 25 -4.65 7.24 18.23
C ALA A 25 -3.57 6.31 17.67
N GLU A 26 -2.67 5.88 18.58
CA GLU A 26 -1.68 4.83 18.38
C GLU A 26 -0.46 5.20 17.51
N TRP A 27 -0.33 6.42 17.03
CA TRP A 27 0.84 6.94 16.32
C TRP A 27 1.09 8.40 16.69
N GLN A 28 2.33 8.86 16.57
CA GLN A 28 2.75 10.21 16.90
C GLN A 28 2.25 11.17 15.79
N ILE A 29 1.47 12.17 16.18
CA ILE A 29 0.93 13.17 15.26
C ILE A 29 1.86 14.38 15.26
N MET A 30 2.71 14.45 14.24
CA MET A 30 3.63 15.58 14.05
C MET A 30 2.89 16.84 13.63
N ILE A 31 3.40 17.98 14.07
CA ILE A 31 2.82 19.31 13.83
C ILE A 31 3.82 20.10 12.98
N ASP A 32 3.35 20.62 11.86
CA ASP A 32 4.15 21.49 10.98
C ASP A 32 4.48 22.84 11.65
N GLU A 33 5.58 23.46 11.19
CA GLU A 33 6.12 24.70 11.78
C GLU A 33 5.08 25.83 11.79
N GLU A 34 4.33 26.02 10.70
CA GLU A 34 3.28 27.03 10.59
C GLU A 34 2.17 26.81 11.64
N SER A 35 1.79 25.58 11.83
CA SER A 35 0.78 25.20 12.84
C SER A 35 1.31 25.38 14.26
N LEU A 36 2.59 25.07 14.53
CA LEU A 36 3.23 25.33 15.83
C LEU A 36 3.20 26.82 16.15
N GLU A 37 3.62 27.68 15.23
CA GLU A 37 3.59 29.14 15.41
C GLU A 37 2.15 29.64 15.67
N ARG A 38 1.18 29.14 14.93
CA ARG A 38 -0.25 29.46 15.10
C ARG A 38 -0.75 29.02 16.48
N TYR A 39 -0.37 27.81 16.93
CA TYR A 39 -0.80 27.25 18.23
C TYR A 39 -0.16 27.98 19.42
N GLU A 40 1.08 28.41 19.31
CA GLU A 40 1.75 29.23 20.32
C GLU A 40 1.02 30.53 20.58
N ASN A 41 0.54 31.16 19.48
CA ASN A 41 -0.11 32.47 19.52
C ASN A 41 -1.64 32.41 19.72
N GLU A 42 -2.25 31.23 19.81
CA GLU A 42 -3.70 31.10 19.98
C GLU A 42 -4.17 31.74 21.30
N PRO A 43 -5.10 32.72 21.25
CA PRO A 43 -5.56 33.44 22.43
C PRO A 43 -6.58 32.63 23.28
N GLY A 44 -6.85 33.13 24.46
CA GLY A 44 -7.93 32.65 25.32
C GLY A 44 -7.61 31.36 26.10
N GLU A 45 -8.66 30.76 26.65
CA GLU A 45 -8.52 29.58 27.51
C GLU A 45 -8.18 28.34 26.71
N PHE A 46 -8.72 28.22 25.47
CA PHE A 46 -8.41 27.08 24.61
C PHE A 46 -6.94 27.12 24.15
N GLY A 47 -6.39 28.32 23.86
CA GLY A 47 -4.97 28.48 23.56
C GLY A 47 -4.04 27.99 24.67
N LYS A 48 -4.44 28.11 25.93
CA LYS A 48 -3.67 27.54 27.08
C LYS A 48 -3.74 25.99 27.05
N ILE A 49 -4.90 25.42 26.78
CA ILE A 49 -5.06 23.97 26.66
C ILE A 49 -4.18 23.47 25.50
N LEU A 50 -4.22 24.15 24.37
CA LEU A 50 -3.47 23.81 23.16
C LEU A 50 -1.96 23.75 23.44
N ARG A 51 -1.39 24.83 24.03
CA ARG A 51 0.03 24.89 24.40
C ARG A 51 0.46 23.79 25.40
N ASN A 52 -0.42 23.40 26.33
CA ASN A 52 -0.16 22.34 27.29
C ASN A 52 -0.35 20.91 26.71
N SER A 53 -0.89 20.79 25.50
CA SER A 53 -1.18 19.53 24.83
C SER A 53 -0.17 19.21 23.71
N ILE A 54 0.89 20.02 23.60
CA ILE A 54 1.95 19.87 22.59
C ILE A 54 3.28 19.59 23.29
N ASP A 55 3.98 18.60 22.79
CA ASP A 55 5.40 18.42 23.03
C ASP A 55 6.17 19.31 22.05
N TRP A 56 6.72 20.41 22.57
CA TRP A 56 7.41 21.43 21.79
C TRP A 56 8.84 21.04 21.41
N GLU A 57 9.41 20.01 22.06
CA GLU A 57 10.72 19.47 21.70
C GLU A 57 10.61 18.47 20.56
N GLU A 58 9.56 17.64 20.60
CA GLU A 58 9.27 16.60 19.58
C GLU A 58 8.29 17.10 18.51
N GLU A 59 7.80 18.32 18.60
CA GLU A 59 6.87 18.96 17.65
C GLU A 59 5.61 18.12 17.36
N CYS A 60 5.01 17.54 18.39
CA CYS A 60 3.86 16.66 18.25
C CYS A 60 2.81 16.87 19.33
N PHE A 61 1.61 16.36 19.09
CA PHE A 61 0.57 16.35 20.14
C PHE A 61 0.88 15.29 21.19
N TYR A 62 0.75 15.67 22.49
CA TYR A 62 0.78 14.68 23.56
C TYR A 62 -0.30 13.63 23.39
N GLN A 63 0.02 12.41 23.81
CA GLN A 63 -0.92 11.30 23.83
C GLN A 63 -1.18 10.82 25.27
N ASN A 64 -2.45 10.63 25.61
CA ASN A 64 -2.89 10.01 26.84
C ASN A 64 -3.38 8.59 26.55
N ASN A 65 -2.68 7.58 27.05
CA ASN A 65 -2.97 6.18 26.75
C ASN A 65 -3.01 5.93 25.22
N ARG A 66 -2.01 6.44 24.50
CA ARG A 66 -1.88 6.34 23.03
C ARG A 66 -3.01 7.01 22.23
N ARG A 67 -3.75 7.91 22.84
CA ARG A 67 -4.79 8.74 22.20
C ARG A 67 -4.35 10.20 22.23
N CYS A 68 -4.52 10.89 21.09
CA CYS A 68 -4.25 12.33 21.02
C CYS A 68 -4.96 13.09 22.14
N ALA A 69 -4.30 14.06 22.73
CA ALA A 69 -4.83 14.88 23.82
C ALA A 69 -6.16 15.59 23.47
N PHE A 70 -6.43 15.79 22.18
CA PHE A 70 -7.68 16.41 21.69
C PHE A 70 -8.74 15.39 21.29
N LEU A 71 -8.49 14.09 21.36
CA LEU A 71 -9.49 13.07 21.06
C LEU A 71 -10.37 12.82 22.29
N ASN A 72 -11.62 13.28 22.26
CA ASN A 72 -12.55 13.12 23.35
C ASN A 72 -13.22 11.73 23.42
N ASP A 73 -14.07 11.51 24.43
CA ASP A 73 -14.77 10.23 24.67
C ASP A 73 -15.78 9.87 23.55
N GLU A 74 -16.21 10.84 22.75
CA GLU A 74 -17.07 10.63 21.58
C GLU A 74 -16.29 10.32 20.29
N ASN A 75 -14.96 10.11 20.38
CA ASN A 75 -14.05 9.98 19.27
C ASN A 75 -14.07 11.17 18.29
N LEU A 76 -14.31 12.37 18.82
CA LEU A 76 -14.27 13.63 18.07
C LEU A 76 -13.08 14.48 18.54
N CYS A 77 -12.54 15.28 17.64
CA CYS A 77 -11.43 16.18 17.91
C CYS A 77 -11.91 17.48 18.56
N ASP A 78 -11.51 17.76 19.78
CA ASP A 78 -11.86 19.00 20.49
C ASP A 78 -11.20 20.23 19.89
N LEU A 79 -10.01 20.11 19.28
CA LEU A 79 -9.37 21.17 18.50
C LEU A 79 -10.25 21.57 17.31
N TYR A 80 -10.72 20.59 16.54
CA TYR A 80 -11.63 20.83 15.43
C TYR A 80 -12.97 21.47 15.89
N LYS A 81 -13.51 20.98 17.02
CA LYS A 81 -14.78 21.51 17.58
C LYS A 81 -14.65 22.96 18.05
N ALA A 82 -13.50 23.32 18.62
CA ALA A 82 -13.27 24.63 19.21
C ALA A 82 -12.90 25.70 18.17
N LEU A 83 -12.02 25.36 17.22
CA LEU A 83 -11.40 26.32 16.30
C LEU A 83 -11.73 26.06 14.82
N GLY A 84 -12.38 24.94 14.49
CA GLY A 84 -12.75 24.60 13.11
C GLY A 84 -11.68 23.83 12.34
N PRO A 85 -11.97 23.51 11.06
CA PRO A 85 -11.07 22.70 10.22
C PRO A 85 -9.74 23.40 9.91
N ASP A 86 -9.74 24.73 9.79
CA ASP A 86 -8.55 25.50 9.42
C ASP A 86 -7.50 25.54 10.55
N ALA A 87 -7.89 25.15 11.76
CA ALA A 87 -6.99 25.04 12.90
C ALA A 87 -6.22 23.71 12.96
N LEU A 88 -6.56 22.72 12.15
CA LEU A 88 -5.84 21.46 12.09
C LEU A 88 -4.42 21.67 11.52
N CYS A 89 -3.43 20.97 12.07
CA CYS A 89 -2.12 20.85 11.45
C CYS A 89 -2.18 20.02 10.15
N ASP A 90 -1.15 20.10 9.33
CA ASP A 90 -1.12 19.45 8.03
C ASP A 90 -1.34 17.94 8.14
N THR A 91 -0.66 17.26 9.06
CA THR A 91 -0.86 15.85 9.33
C THR A 91 -2.33 15.50 9.57
N CYS A 92 -3.03 16.26 10.42
CA CYS A 92 -4.45 16.02 10.73
C CYS A 92 -5.39 16.37 9.58
N ARG A 93 -5.06 17.42 8.80
CA ARG A 93 -5.86 17.91 7.69
C ARG A 93 -5.73 17.02 6.46
N MET A 94 -4.51 16.56 6.19
CA MET A 94 -4.20 15.80 4.98
C MET A 94 -4.58 14.32 5.12
N TYR A 95 -4.35 13.68 6.26
CA TYR A 95 -4.65 12.25 6.41
C TYR A 95 -6.11 11.91 6.07
N PRO A 96 -6.36 10.88 5.28
CA PRO A 96 -5.47 9.86 4.73
C PRO A 96 -4.90 10.20 3.35
N ARG A 97 -4.89 11.47 2.96
CA ARG A 97 -4.26 11.91 1.72
C ARG A 97 -2.76 11.84 1.89
N HIS A 98 -2.11 11.19 0.95
CA HIS A 98 -0.68 11.03 0.88
C HIS A 98 -0.18 11.65 -0.42
N THR A 99 1.00 12.22 -0.41
CA THR A 99 1.63 12.83 -1.58
C THR A 99 3.03 12.27 -1.70
N GLU A 100 3.32 11.60 -2.82
CA GLU A 100 4.68 11.30 -3.24
C GLU A 100 5.20 12.45 -4.08
N GLU A 101 6.42 12.89 -3.77
CA GLU A 101 7.04 14.04 -4.38
C GLU A 101 8.23 13.62 -5.23
N TYR A 102 8.12 13.91 -6.54
CA TYR A 102 9.19 13.77 -7.51
C TYR A 102 9.43 15.10 -8.18
N GLU A 103 10.58 15.29 -8.82
CA GLU A 103 10.85 16.53 -9.54
C GLU A 103 9.82 16.78 -10.64
N GLY A 104 9.13 17.93 -10.55
CA GLY A 104 8.06 18.31 -11.47
C GLY A 104 6.74 17.53 -11.33
N LEU A 105 6.63 16.57 -10.38
CA LEU A 105 5.45 15.73 -10.21
C LEU A 105 5.07 15.57 -8.72
N ARG A 106 3.77 15.62 -8.45
CA ARG A 106 3.15 15.24 -7.18
C ARG A 106 2.11 14.16 -7.42
N GLU A 107 2.30 12.99 -6.85
CA GLU A 107 1.35 11.89 -6.93
C GLU A 107 0.51 11.82 -5.67
N LEU A 108 -0.79 11.99 -5.82
CA LEU A 108 -1.73 12.03 -4.72
C LEU A 108 -2.41 10.67 -4.58
N SER A 109 -2.41 10.11 -3.38
CA SER A 109 -3.10 8.86 -3.06
C SER A 109 -3.96 8.97 -1.80
N LEU A 110 -4.75 7.94 -1.54
CA LEU A 110 -5.47 7.75 -0.27
C LEU A 110 -4.83 6.57 0.44
N SER A 111 -4.28 6.77 1.63
CA SER A 111 -3.67 5.68 2.40
C SER A 111 -4.68 4.57 2.70
N LEU A 112 -4.31 3.35 2.36
CA LEU A 112 -5.10 2.15 2.64
C LEU A 112 -5.31 1.92 4.15
N SER A 113 -4.49 2.50 4.99
CA SER A 113 -4.57 2.44 6.45
C SER A 113 -5.81 3.11 7.06
N CYS A 114 -6.53 3.93 6.29
CA CYS A 114 -7.79 4.53 6.71
C CYS A 114 -8.98 3.63 6.35
N PRO A 115 -9.86 3.25 7.31
CA PRO A 115 -11.02 2.41 7.02
C PRO A 115 -11.93 2.94 5.91
N LYS A 116 -12.10 4.26 5.82
CA LYS A 116 -12.91 4.89 4.79
C LYS A 116 -12.22 4.89 3.42
N ALA A 117 -10.92 5.13 3.39
CA ALA A 117 -10.11 5.05 2.16
C ALA A 117 -10.03 3.61 1.65
N ALA A 118 -9.75 2.64 2.53
CA ALA A 118 -9.76 1.21 2.19
C ALA A 118 -11.09 0.79 1.55
N LYS A 119 -12.20 1.24 2.11
CA LYS A 119 -13.51 0.98 1.52
C LYS A 119 -13.65 1.58 0.11
N ILE A 120 -13.20 2.82 -0.12
CA ILE A 120 -13.25 3.46 -1.44
C ILE A 120 -12.41 2.68 -2.44
N ILE A 121 -11.16 2.39 -2.10
CA ILE A 121 -10.21 1.67 -2.95
C ILE A 121 -10.74 0.28 -3.30
N LEU A 122 -11.05 -0.55 -2.29
CA LEU A 122 -11.39 -1.96 -2.48
C LEU A 122 -12.79 -2.19 -3.08
N SER A 123 -13.71 -1.24 -2.94
CA SER A 123 -15.02 -1.32 -3.59
C SER A 123 -15.06 -0.71 -4.99
N CYS A 124 -13.97 -0.14 -5.48
CA CYS A 124 -13.87 0.35 -6.84
C CYS A 124 -13.91 -0.83 -7.83
N LYS A 125 -14.98 -0.94 -8.62
CA LYS A 125 -15.16 -2.02 -9.60
C LYS A 125 -14.71 -1.66 -11.00
N GLU A 126 -14.53 -0.37 -11.26
CA GLU A 126 -13.99 0.12 -12.52
C GLU A 126 -12.46 0.04 -12.54
N PRO A 127 -11.84 -0.11 -13.72
CA PRO A 127 -10.40 0.08 -13.83
C PRO A 127 -9.98 1.45 -13.29
N VAL A 128 -8.90 1.47 -12.54
CA VAL A 128 -8.34 2.72 -12.00
C VAL A 128 -7.86 3.59 -13.15
N ARG A 129 -8.27 4.84 -13.14
CA ARG A 129 -7.81 5.87 -14.09
C ARG A 129 -7.12 6.96 -13.29
N PHE A 130 -6.01 7.45 -13.80
CA PHE A 130 -5.31 8.55 -13.19
C PHE A 130 -5.70 9.86 -13.87
N LEU A 131 -6.01 10.88 -13.07
CA LEU A 131 -6.36 12.22 -13.52
C LEU A 131 -5.15 13.10 -13.33
N GLU A 132 -4.81 13.87 -14.35
CA GLU A 132 -3.67 14.76 -14.36
C GLU A 132 -4.13 16.21 -14.39
N GLU A 133 -3.38 17.06 -13.66
CA GLU A 133 -3.54 18.51 -13.63
C GLU A 133 -2.17 19.16 -13.65
N GLU A 134 -1.98 20.19 -14.48
CA GLU A 134 -0.74 20.95 -14.54
C GLU A 134 -0.93 22.34 -13.90
N THR A 135 0.07 22.78 -13.13
CA THR A 135 0.13 24.13 -12.54
C THR A 135 1.41 24.84 -12.99
N GLU A 136 1.46 26.18 -12.78
CA GLU A 136 2.65 26.99 -13.06
C GLU A 136 3.69 26.96 -11.92
N GLU A 137 3.49 26.14 -10.91
CA GLU A 137 4.44 25.97 -9.81
C GLU A 137 5.76 25.37 -10.32
N GLU A 138 6.86 25.93 -9.83
CA GLU A 138 8.22 25.44 -10.10
C GLU A 138 8.69 24.58 -8.94
N ASP A 139 9.54 23.62 -9.22
CA ASP A 139 10.16 22.72 -8.26
C ASP A 139 11.69 22.83 -8.37
N ASP A 140 12.37 22.60 -7.28
CA ASP A 140 13.84 22.67 -7.23
C ASP A 140 14.35 21.40 -6.52
N PHE A 141 14.58 20.36 -7.31
CA PHE A 141 15.18 19.11 -6.85
C PHE A 141 16.67 19.09 -7.19
N GLU A 142 17.52 18.87 -6.21
CA GLU A 142 18.94 18.64 -6.42
C GLU A 142 19.17 17.14 -6.74
N GLU A 143 19.87 16.84 -7.84
CA GLU A 143 20.34 15.48 -8.19
C GLU A 143 19.22 14.43 -8.43
N PHE A 144 18.29 14.69 -9.35
CA PHE A 144 17.24 13.76 -9.73
C PHE A 144 17.58 13.01 -11.03
N ASP A 145 17.43 11.66 -11.04
CA ASP A 145 17.63 10.87 -12.27
C ASP A 145 16.37 10.84 -13.14
N PHE A 146 16.24 11.83 -13.99
CA PHE A 146 15.12 11.95 -14.92
C PHE A 146 15.00 10.80 -15.90
N MET A 147 16.11 10.23 -16.35
CA MET A 147 16.07 9.13 -17.31
C MET A 147 15.46 7.89 -16.65
N MET A 148 15.97 7.52 -15.49
CA MET A 148 15.42 6.40 -14.72
C MET A 148 13.97 6.65 -14.33
N PHE A 149 13.65 7.86 -13.87
CA PHE A 149 12.27 8.18 -13.47
C PHE A 149 11.29 8.06 -14.64
N SER A 150 11.63 8.57 -15.83
CA SER A 150 10.80 8.41 -17.02
C SER A 150 10.59 6.96 -17.40
N GLN A 151 11.63 6.12 -17.30
CA GLN A 151 11.54 4.68 -17.56
C GLN A 151 10.67 3.98 -16.51
N LEU A 152 10.71 4.42 -15.24
CA LEU A 152 9.84 3.89 -14.17
C LEU A 152 8.38 4.25 -14.41
N GLU A 153 8.07 5.50 -14.81
CA GLU A 153 6.71 5.91 -15.16
C GLU A 153 6.16 5.07 -16.33
N ASP A 154 6.93 4.96 -17.42
CA ASP A 154 6.54 4.16 -18.60
C ASP A 154 6.37 2.67 -18.26
N THR A 155 7.27 2.10 -17.43
CA THR A 155 7.15 0.73 -16.94
C THR A 155 5.90 0.56 -16.10
N ARG A 156 5.61 1.49 -15.19
CA ARG A 156 4.42 1.46 -14.33
C ARG A 156 3.13 1.52 -15.17
N ASP A 157 3.11 2.28 -16.24
CA ASP A 157 1.97 2.33 -17.14
C ASP A 157 1.73 0.98 -17.83
N VAL A 158 2.79 0.28 -18.24
CA VAL A 158 2.70 -1.10 -18.73
C VAL A 158 2.19 -2.04 -17.63
N LEU A 159 2.69 -1.91 -16.39
CA LEU A 159 2.21 -2.69 -15.24
C LEU A 159 0.71 -2.46 -15.00
N PHE A 160 0.24 -1.23 -15.05
CA PHE A 160 -1.19 -0.91 -14.91
C PHE A 160 -2.03 -1.54 -16.03
N ALA A 161 -1.54 -1.52 -17.25
CA ALA A 161 -2.23 -2.17 -18.37
C ALA A 161 -2.32 -3.69 -18.18
N VAL A 162 -1.25 -4.34 -17.70
CA VAL A 162 -1.22 -5.78 -17.39
C VAL A 162 -2.13 -6.11 -16.23
N LEU A 163 -1.99 -5.39 -15.11
CA LEU A 163 -2.76 -5.64 -13.88
C LEU A 163 -4.27 -5.46 -14.09
N GLN A 164 -4.68 -4.61 -15.01
CA GLN A 164 -6.09 -4.35 -15.34
C GLN A 164 -6.59 -5.13 -16.56
N ASP A 165 -5.78 -6.02 -17.15
CA ASP A 165 -6.24 -6.93 -18.20
C ASP A 165 -7.11 -8.06 -17.63
N ARG A 166 -8.39 -7.75 -17.39
CA ARG A 166 -9.37 -8.67 -16.80
C ARG A 166 -9.75 -9.87 -17.70
N SER A 167 -9.20 -9.96 -18.90
CA SER A 167 -9.31 -11.15 -19.72
C SER A 167 -8.49 -12.33 -19.19
N LEU A 168 -7.50 -12.01 -18.31
CA LEU A 168 -6.58 -12.96 -17.68
C LEU A 168 -6.87 -13.12 -16.19
N PRO A 169 -6.62 -14.30 -15.60
CA PRO A 169 -6.65 -14.49 -14.15
C PRO A 169 -5.65 -13.57 -13.44
N LEU A 170 -6.00 -13.06 -12.27
CA LEU A 170 -5.14 -12.16 -11.47
C LEU A 170 -3.73 -12.74 -11.22
N THR A 171 -3.64 -14.04 -10.93
CA THR A 171 -2.36 -14.73 -10.72
C THR A 171 -1.43 -14.64 -11.93
N LEU A 172 -1.98 -14.73 -13.15
CA LEU A 172 -1.18 -14.57 -14.36
C LEU A 172 -0.77 -13.11 -14.57
N ARG A 173 -1.68 -12.16 -14.32
CA ARG A 173 -1.37 -10.72 -14.39
C ARG A 173 -0.23 -10.34 -13.43
N ILE A 174 -0.25 -10.88 -12.22
CA ILE A 174 0.82 -10.71 -11.23
C ILE A 174 2.13 -11.30 -11.76
N SER A 175 2.12 -12.55 -12.21
CA SER A 175 3.34 -13.20 -12.73
C SER A 175 3.95 -12.48 -13.93
N VAL A 176 3.12 -11.94 -14.81
CA VAL A 176 3.58 -11.12 -15.95
C VAL A 176 4.21 -9.81 -15.46
N SER A 177 3.64 -9.20 -14.42
CA SER A 177 4.19 -7.99 -13.80
C SER A 177 5.55 -8.24 -13.13
N GLU A 178 5.70 -9.37 -12.42
CA GLU A 178 6.99 -9.81 -11.85
C GLU A 178 8.06 -9.98 -12.93
N GLN A 179 7.73 -10.66 -14.01
CA GLN A 179 8.68 -10.90 -15.13
C GLN A 179 9.16 -9.59 -15.76
N LEU A 180 8.26 -8.60 -15.92
CA LEU A 180 8.63 -7.29 -16.46
C LEU A 180 9.60 -6.56 -15.52
N THR A 181 9.30 -6.53 -14.23
CA THR A 181 10.15 -5.85 -13.25
C THR A 181 11.50 -6.56 -13.06
N GLU A 182 11.55 -7.90 -13.12
CA GLU A 182 12.79 -8.68 -13.11
C GLU A 182 13.65 -8.34 -14.35
N SER A 183 13.04 -8.21 -15.51
CA SER A 183 13.78 -7.82 -16.72
C SER A 183 14.33 -6.41 -16.62
N TYR A 184 13.60 -5.48 -16.02
CA TYR A 184 14.08 -4.12 -15.78
C TYR A 184 15.26 -4.13 -14.79
N GLN A 185 15.13 -4.80 -13.66
CA GLN A 185 16.21 -4.92 -12.66
C GLN A 185 17.49 -5.47 -13.27
N ASN A 186 17.38 -6.54 -14.07
CA ASN A 186 18.52 -7.12 -14.77
C ASN A 186 19.20 -6.13 -15.73
N CYS A 187 18.41 -5.26 -16.41
CA CYS A 187 18.99 -4.22 -17.26
C CYS A 187 19.79 -3.19 -16.44
N ILE A 188 19.32 -2.81 -15.27
CA ILE A 188 20.05 -1.90 -14.35
C ILE A 188 21.35 -2.54 -13.92
N GLU A 189 21.31 -3.77 -13.40
CA GLU A 189 22.48 -4.49 -12.86
C GLU A 189 23.56 -4.78 -13.90
N GLU A 190 23.15 -5.01 -15.15
CA GLU A 190 24.05 -5.27 -16.26
C GLU A 190 24.53 -3.98 -16.99
N GLY A 191 24.09 -2.80 -16.53
CA GLY A 191 24.42 -1.52 -17.14
C GLY A 191 23.82 -1.34 -18.55
N ARG A 192 22.70 -1.99 -18.82
CA ARG A 192 21.98 -1.97 -20.09
C ARG A 192 20.69 -1.15 -20.06
N GLN A 193 20.68 -0.04 -19.34
CA GLN A 193 19.50 0.79 -19.11
C GLN A 193 18.79 1.22 -20.40
N PHE A 194 19.52 1.44 -21.51
CA PHE A 194 18.92 1.77 -22.80
C PHE A 194 18.08 0.63 -23.43
N ASP A 195 18.32 -0.62 -23.02
CA ASP A 195 17.54 -1.75 -23.52
C ASP A 195 16.10 -1.73 -22.93
N ILE A 196 15.89 -0.99 -21.84
CA ILE A 196 14.56 -0.79 -21.24
C ILE A 196 13.65 -0.05 -22.21
N ASP A 197 14.14 1.00 -22.87
CA ASP A 197 13.34 1.77 -23.85
C ASP A 197 12.92 0.90 -25.04
N ASP A 198 13.76 -0.04 -25.45
CA ASP A 198 13.43 -1.00 -26.51
C ASP A 198 12.35 -1.97 -26.02
N LEU A 199 12.47 -2.49 -24.80
CA LEU A 199 11.48 -3.36 -24.16
C LEU A 199 10.12 -2.66 -24.03
N LEU A 200 10.10 -1.42 -23.53
CA LEU A 200 8.87 -0.65 -23.35
C LEU A 200 8.17 -0.36 -24.70
N ARG A 201 8.93 -0.02 -25.76
CA ARG A 201 8.38 0.14 -27.12
C ARG A 201 7.73 -1.14 -27.64
N GLU A 202 8.33 -2.29 -27.37
CA GLU A 202 7.72 -3.59 -27.73
C GLU A 202 6.46 -3.85 -26.89
N CYS A 203 6.48 -3.53 -25.60
CA CYS A 203 5.31 -3.63 -24.73
C CYS A 203 4.15 -2.75 -25.22
N GLU A 204 4.41 -1.49 -25.58
CA GLU A 204 3.39 -0.60 -26.17
C GLU A 204 2.80 -1.14 -27.47
N ARG A 205 3.64 -1.70 -28.33
CA ARG A 205 3.19 -2.30 -29.59
C ARG A 205 2.24 -3.46 -29.31
N HIS A 206 2.64 -4.37 -28.42
CA HIS A 206 1.84 -5.54 -28.06
C HIS A 206 0.57 -5.16 -27.28
N GLN A 207 0.59 -4.08 -26.51
CA GLN A 207 -0.60 -3.53 -25.84
C GLN A 207 -1.63 -3.06 -26.89
N LYS A 208 -1.20 -2.34 -27.94
CA LYS A 208 -2.07 -1.89 -29.04
C LYS A 208 -2.62 -3.07 -29.86
N GLU A 209 -1.88 -4.17 -29.94
CA GLU A 209 -2.27 -5.42 -30.62
C GLU A 209 -3.13 -6.35 -29.72
N GLY A 210 -3.27 -6.06 -28.43
CA GLY A 210 -3.99 -6.91 -27.47
C GLY A 210 -3.26 -8.20 -27.10
N SER A 211 -1.93 -8.25 -27.26
CA SER A 211 -1.07 -9.43 -27.03
C SER A 211 0.03 -9.20 -25.97
N LEU A 212 -0.09 -8.13 -25.17
CA LEU A 212 0.95 -7.71 -24.22
C LEU A 212 1.33 -8.81 -23.22
N SER A 213 0.35 -9.38 -22.53
CA SER A 213 0.62 -10.40 -21.53
C SER A 213 1.22 -11.68 -22.11
N GLU A 214 0.81 -12.06 -23.32
CA GLU A 214 1.42 -13.20 -24.04
C GLU A 214 2.86 -12.89 -24.45
N PHE A 215 3.12 -11.67 -24.91
CA PHE A 215 4.48 -11.22 -25.26
C PHE A 215 5.40 -11.30 -24.05
N ILE A 216 5.02 -10.70 -22.90
CA ILE A 216 5.84 -10.69 -21.68
C ILE A 216 6.09 -12.13 -21.21
N SER A 217 5.05 -12.93 -21.03
CA SER A 217 5.18 -14.32 -20.58
C SER A 217 6.07 -15.18 -21.48
N LYS A 218 6.09 -14.93 -22.76
CA LYS A 218 6.85 -15.74 -23.72
C LYS A 218 8.29 -15.31 -23.90
N HIS A 219 8.56 -14.00 -23.77
CA HIS A 219 9.84 -13.42 -24.16
C HIS A 219 10.72 -13.02 -22.98
N LEU A 220 10.13 -12.81 -21.79
CA LEU A 220 10.87 -12.35 -20.62
C LEU A 220 11.09 -13.45 -19.57
N SER A 221 10.29 -14.51 -19.58
CA SER A 221 10.45 -15.61 -18.63
C SER A 221 11.54 -16.58 -19.06
N GLU A 222 12.67 -16.59 -18.38
CA GLU A 222 13.63 -17.69 -18.40
C GLU A 222 13.22 -18.85 -17.47
N LYS A 223 12.37 -18.57 -16.50
CA LYS A 223 11.84 -19.51 -15.48
C LYS A 223 10.39 -19.81 -15.81
N GLY A 224 10.07 -21.08 -16.03
CA GLY A 224 8.71 -21.52 -16.35
C GLY A 224 7.69 -21.13 -15.26
N ALA A 225 6.41 -21.15 -15.60
CA ALA A 225 5.23 -20.71 -14.86
C ALA A 225 5.02 -21.28 -13.43
N ASP A 226 5.98 -22.02 -12.87
CA ASP A 226 5.93 -22.55 -11.49
C ASP A 226 6.26 -21.51 -10.40
N ALA A 227 6.72 -20.32 -10.78
CA ALA A 227 7.16 -19.28 -9.82
C ALA A 227 6.00 -18.55 -9.13
N ALA A 228 4.82 -18.50 -9.73
CA ALA A 228 3.69 -17.69 -9.26
C ALA A 228 2.81 -18.37 -8.19
N SER A 229 3.34 -19.26 -7.35
CA SER A 229 2.59 -19.70 -6.18
C SER A 229 2.69 -18.65 -5.08
N LEU A 230 1.65 -17.82 -4.94
CA LEU A 230 1.49 -16.91 -3.79
C LEU A 230 1.54 -17.65 -2.43
N HIS A 231 1.49 -18.97 -2.44
CA HIS A 231 1.43 -19.82 -1.26
C HIS A 231 2.60 -20.79 -1.19
N GLN A 232 3.73 -20.30 -0.72
CA GLN A 232 4.91 -21.11 -0.40
C GLN A 232 5.07 -21.18 1.12
N TRP A 233 4.60 -22.26 1.75
CA TRP A 233 4.52 -22.42 3.20
C TRP A 233 5.82 -22.07 3.95
N ASN A 234 6.97 -22.51 3.45
CA ASN A 234 8.26 -22.22 4.07
C ASN A 234 8.65 -20.75 3.97
N ARG A 235 8.31 -20.09 2.87
CA ARG A 235 8.53 -18.66 2.64
C ARG A 235 7.67 -17.84 3.61
N GLN A 236 6.38 -18.10 3.64
CA GLN A 236 5.45 -17.37 4.50
C GLN A 236 5.73 -17.56 5.99
N LYS A 237 6.26 -18.71 6.40
CA LYS A 237 6.74 -18.87 7.78
C LYS A 237 7.90 -17.97 8.13
N LYS A 238 8.83 -17.70 7.20
CA LYS A 238 9.91 -16.73 7.40
C LYS A 238 9.35 -15.32 7.42
N GLU A 239 8.49 -14.98 6.46
CA GLU A 239 7.82 -13.69 6.37
C GLU A 239 6.99 -13.38 7.63
N LEU A 240 6.32 -14.37 8.23
CA LEU A 240 5.60 -14.19 9.50
C LEU A 240 6.56 -13.75 10.63
N GLN A 241 7.79 -14.25 10.66
CA GLN A 241 8.77 -13.81 11.66
C GLN A 241 9.22 -12.37 11.43
N VAL A 242 9.30 -11.94 10.16
CA VAL A 242 9.56 -10.53 9.84
C VAL A 242 8.44 -9.65 10.36
N LEU A 243 7.18 -9.97 10.04
CA LEU A 243 6.01 -9.24 10.55
C LEU A 243 5.96 -9.21 12.09
N ARG A 244 6.40 -10.27 12.77
CA ARG A 244 6.52 -10.29 14.24
C ARG A 244 7.63 -9.40 14.76
N GLY A 245 8.66 -9.16 13.96
CA GLY A 245 9.80 -8.30 14.30
C GLY A 245 9.53 -6.80 14.12
N LEU A 246 8.51 -6.44 13.36
CA LEU A 246 8.13 -5.04 13.13
C LEU A 246 7.70 -4.34 14.44
N GLU A 247 7.89 -3.03 14.48
CA GLU A 247 7.35 -2.20 15.54
C GLU A 247 5.82 -2.34 15.61
N ARG A 248 5.29 -2.49 16.81
CA ARG A 248 3.85 -2.68 17.04
C ARG A 248 3.17 -1.34 17.27
N LEU A 249 2.34 -0.97 16.34
CA LEU A 249 1.52 0.23 16.47
C LEU A 249 0.20 -0.08 17.21
N ARG A 250 -0.38 -1.28 17.00
CA ARG A 250 -1.67 -1.69 17.59
C ARG A 250 -1.56 -2.98 18.40
N PRO A 251 -2.13 -3.04 19.61
CA PRO A 251 -2.12 -4.28 20.41
C PRO A 251 -2.80 -5.47 19.72
N GLU A 252 -3.84 -5.21 18.93
CA GLU A 252 -4.62 -6.20 18.19
C GLU A 252 -3.82 -6.90 17.10
N TRP A 253 -2.74 -6.28 16.61
CA TRP A 253 -1.88 -6.87 15.59
C TRP A 253 -1.31 -8.23 16.02
N ASN A 254 -0.94 -8.37 17.28
CA ASN A 254 -0.49 -9.66 17.81
C ASN A 254 -1.54 -10.76 17.64
N GLN A 255 -2.83 -10.45 17.84
CA GLN A 255 -3.90 -11.43 17.71
C GLN A 255 -4.04 -11.91 16.26
N ILE A 256 -3.82 -11.01 15.29
CA ILE A 256 -3.82 -11.34 13.86
C ILE A 256 -2.65 -12.27 13.54
N LEU A 257 -1.44 -11.94 14.00
CA LEU A 257 -0.24 -12.78 13.80
C LEU A 257 -0.36 -14.14 14.50
N ASP A 258 -0.88 -14.16 15.73
CA ASP A 258 -1.10 -15.41 16.49
C ASP A 258 -2.18 -16.28 15.81
N GLY A 259 -3.19 -15.63 15.22
CA GLY A 259 -4.18 -16.30 14.38
C GLY A 259 -3.54 -16.97 13.16
N ALA A 260 -2.67 -16.27 12.44
CA ALA A 260 -1.94 -16.82 11.31
C ALA A 260 -1.08 -18.02 11.71
N GLU A 261 -0.28 -17.90 12.78
CA GLU A 261 0.53 -19.00 13.27
C GLU A 261 -0.31 -20.21 13.64
N LYS A 262 -1.39 -19.99 14.41
CA LYS A 262 -2.28 -21.05 14.89
C LYS A 262 -3.00 -21.79 13.78
N TRP A 263 -3.59 -21.06 12.84
CA TRP A 263 -4.47 -21.66 11.84
C TRP A 263 -3.74 -22.14 10.59
N LEU A 264 -2.60 -21.51 10.21
CA LEU A 264 -1.93 -21.79 8.96
C LEU A 264 -0.57 -22.47 9.14
N TYR A 265 0.14 -22.18 10.24
CA TYR A 265 1.54 -22.59 10.36
C TYR A 265 1.86 -23.51 11.54
N GLN A 266 0.90 -23.80 12.41
CA GLN A 266 1.11 -24.69 13.55
C GLN A 266 1.25 -26.17 13.14
N GLU A 267 0.52 -26.57 12.11
CA GLU A 267 0.51 -27.97 11.63
C GLU A 267 1.63 -28.20 10.58
N ASN A 268 1.29 -28.69 9.41
CA ASN A 268 2.24 -29.01 8.35
C ASN A 268 1.81 -28.40 7.01
N GLU A 269 2.73 -28.44 6.04
CA GLU A 269 2.52 -27.87 4.71
C GLU A 269 1.31 -28.45 3.97
N GLU A 270 1.01 -29.76 4.18
CA GLU A 270 -0.13 -30.40 3.52
C GLU A 270 -1.47 -29.85 4.05
N THR A 271 -1.57 -29.64 5.37
CA THR A 271 -2.74 -29.00 5.98
C THR A 271 -2.91 -27.58 5.45
N TYR A 272 -1.84 -26.80 5.40
CA TYR A 272 -1.84 -25.47 4.84
C TYR A 272 -2.33 -25.44 3.37
N LYS A 273 -1.75 -26.30 2.51
CA LYS A 273 -2.17 -26.41 1.10
C LYS A 273 -3.64 -26.77 0.95
N ASN A 274 -4.17 -27.66 1.81
CA ASN A 274 -5.58 -28.03 1.79
C ASN A 274 -6.48 -26.86 2.19
N ILE A 275 -6.10 -26.07 3.20
CA ILE A 275 -6.81 -24.84 3.60
C ILE A 275 -6.84 -23.83 2.46
N CYS A 276 -5.69 -23.52 1.87
CA CYS A 276 -5.59 -22.59 0.75
C CYS A 276 -6.41 -23.06 -0.46
N LYS A 277 -6.35 -24.36 -0.78
CA LYS A 277 -7.15 -24.94 -1.86
C LYS A 277 -8.65 -24.79 -1.62
N GLU A 278 -9.11 -25.07 -0.39
CA GLU A 278 -10.52 -24.91 -0.04
C GLU A 278 -10.96 -23.43 -0.11
N PHE A 279 -10.14 -22.51 0.41
CA PHE A 279 -10.40 -21.09 0.31
C PHE A 279 -10.51 -20.63 -1.16
N HIS A 280 -9.57 -21.04 -2.02
CA HIS A 280 -9.59 -20.68 -3.45
C HIS A 280 -10.78 -21.32 -4.20
N GLN A 281 -11.25 -22.47 -3.79
CA GLN A 281 -12.48 -23.05 -4.36
C GLN A 281 -13.72 -22.20 -4.03
N MET A 282 -13.72 -21.51 -2.89
CA MET A 282 -14.83 -20.64 -2.48
C MET A 282 -14.72 -19.20 -3.03
N TYR A 283 -13.52 -18.65 -3.06
CA TYR A 283 -13.28 -17.23 -3.38
C TYR A 283 -12.33 -17.00 -4.56
N GLY A 284 -11.69 -18.03 -5.10
CA GLY A 284 -10.77 -17.95 -6.23
C GLY A 284 -11.44 -18.09 -7.59
N ALA A 285 -10.63 -18.32 -8.61
CA ALA A 285 -11.01 -18.31 -10.03
C ALA A 285 -12.16 -19.24 -10.44
N LEU A 286 -12.52 -20.23 -9.64
CA LEU A 286 -13.58 -21.20 -9.93
C LEU A 286 -14.83 -21.04 -9.07
N SER A 287 -14.91 -19.97 -8.28
CA SER A 287 -16.01 -19.74 -7.33
C SER A 287 -17.05 -18.75 -7.84
N ASN A 288 -18.21 -18.71 -7.18
CA ASN A 288 -19.21 -17.68 -7.42
C ASN A 288 -18.76 -16.27 -6.95
N TYR A 289 -17.67 -16.19 -6.19
CA TYR A 289 -17.06 -14.95 -5.65
C TYR A 289 -15.78 -14.57 -6.39
N LYS A 290 -15.48 -15.22 -7.52
CA LYS A 290 -14.27 -14.98 -8.32
C LYS A 290 -14.06 -13.50 -8.63
N GLU A 291 -15.08 -12.85 -9.16
CA GLU A 291 -15.00 -11.45 -9.59
C GLU A 291 -14.71 -10.50 -8.41
N GLU A 292 -15.26 -10.79 -7.22
CA GLU A 292 -15.02 -9.97 -6.04
C GLU A 292 -13.58 -10.07 -5.58
N TRP A 293 -13.01 -11.29 -5.50
CA TRP A 293 -11.63 -11.48 -5.08
C TRP A 293 -10.63 -10.96 -6.11
N GLU A 294 -10.83 -11.24 -7.40
CA GLU A 294 -9.94 -10.71 -8.45
C GLU A 294 -9.95 -9.18 -8.48
N ASN A 295 -11.10 -8.56 -8.23
CA ASN A 295 -11.20 -7.11 -8.14
C ASN A 295 -10.44 -6.56 -6.92
N VAL A 296 -10.61 -7.16 -5.73
CA VAL A 296 -9.88 -6.75 -4.52
C VAL A 296 -8.37 -6.86 -4.72
N GLY A 297 -7.89 -7.99 -5.24
CA GLY A 297 -6.47 -8.18 -5.51
C GLY A 297 -5.92 -7.22 -6.57
N GLU A 298 -6.69 -6.93 -7.63
CA GLU A 298 -6.35 -5.91 -8.62
C GLU A 298 -6.22 -4.53 -7.95
N GLN A 299 -7.18 -4.12 -7.12
CA GLN A 299 -7.14 -2.83 -6.45
C GLN A 299 -5.98 -2.71 -5.45
N LEU A 300 -5.66 -3.79 -4.73
CA LEU A 300 -4.48 -3.82 -3.85
C LEU A 300 -3.18 -3.69 -4.66
N MET A 301 -3.02 -4.45 -5.75
CA MET A 301 -1.85 -4.33 -6.60
C MET A 301 -1.72 -2.94 -7.21
N MET A 302 -2.82 -2.37 -7.75
CA MET A 302 -2.84 -1.01 -8.28
C MET A 302 -2.43 0.03 -7.22
N PHE A 303 -2.93 -0.12 -5.97
CA PHE A 303 -2.58 0.76 -4.87
C PHE A 303 -1.09 0.70 -4.55
N PHE A 304 -0.54 -0.49 -4.30
CA PHE A 304 0.87 -0.64 -3.92
C PHE A 304 1.83 -0.24 -5.05
N VAL A 305 1.53 -0.62 -6.29
CA VAL A 305 2.35 -0.22 -7.44
C VAL A 305 2.29 1.29 -7.69
N TYR A 306 1.12 1.92 -7.57
CA TYR A 306 1.01 3.38 -7.72
C TYR A 306 1.78 4.12 -6.63
N THR A 307 1.67 3.68 -5.38
CA THR A 307 2.25 4.39 -4.23
C THR A 307 3.77 4.22 -4.13
N TYR A 308 4.31 3.01 -4.45
CA TYR A 308 5.69 2.72 -4.09
C TYR A 308 6.63 2.49 -5.29
N PHE A 309 6.12 2.12 -6.46
CA PHE A 309 6.97 1.62 -7.55
C PHE A 309 8.01 2.64 -8.04
N CYS A 310 7.61 3.88 -8.27
CA CYS A 310 8.53 4.93 -8.77
C CYS A 310 9.55 5.38 -7.72
N GLY A 311 9.38 5.04 -6.44
CA GLY A 311 10.40 5.23 -5.42
C GLY A 311 11.72 4.52 -5.71
N ALA A 312 11.73 3.55 -6.64
CA ALA A 312 12.96 2.93 -7.14
C ALA A 312 13.94 3.93 -7.77
N VAL A 313 13.51 5.14 -8.11
CA VAL A 313 14.42 6.21 -8.59
C VAL A 313 15.48 6.61 -7.57
N TYR A 314 15.24 6.36 -6.28
CA TYR A 314 16.14 6.74 -5.20
C TYR A 314 17.08 5.61 -4.75
N ASP A 315 16.81 4.35 -5.16
CA ASP A 315 17.55 3.18 -4.66
C ASP A 315 17.90 2.13 -5.72
N ASP A 316 17.49 2.32 -6.98
CA ASP A 316 17.67 1.40 -8.11
C ASP A 316 17.01 0.01 -7.91
N MET A 317 16.06 -0.11 -6.94
CA MET A 317 15.49 -1.38 -6.46
C MET A 317 14.08 -1.66 -7.00
N VAL A 318 13.95 -1.77 -8.34
CA VAL A 318 12.66 -1.98 -9.02
C VAL A 318 11.97 -3.27 -8.56
N CYS A 319 12.73 -4.36 -8.42
CA CYS A 319 12.18 -5.63 -7.94
C CYS A 319 11.71 -5.56 -6.49
N SER A 320 12.41 -4.84 -5.61
CA SER A 320 12.00 -4.70 -4.21
C SER A 320 10.66 -3.98 -4.07
N LYS A 321 10.42 -2.96 -4.92
CA LYS A 321 9.11 -2.25 -4.94
C LYS A 321 7.97 -3.17 -5.39
N MET A 322 8.20 -4.02 -6.39
CA MET A 322 7.23 -5.05 -6.78
C MET A 322 7.05 -6.10 -5.69
N GLU A 323 8.13 -6.60 -5.09
CA GLU A 323 8.04 -7.57 -4.00
C GLU A 323 7.29 -7.02 -2.76
N MET A 324 7.39 -5.72 -2.47
CA MET A 324 6.59 -5.06 -1.44
C MET A 324 5.09 -5.17 -1.75
N ALA A 325 4.69 -4.93 -2.99
CA ALA A 325 3.30 -5.08 -3.43
C ALA A 325 2.83 -6.54 -3.30
N LEU A 326 3.66 -7.49 -3.74
CA LEU A 326 3.36 -8.93 -3.68
C LEU A 326 3.33 -9.47 -2.25
N PHE A 327 4.24 -9.05 -1.41
CA PHE A 327 4.24 -9.37 0.02
C PHE A 327 2.95 -8.87 0.66
N SER A 328 2.56 -7.65 0.37
CA SER A 328 1.37 -7.02 0.96
C SER A 328 0.09 -7.73 0.54
N ILE A 329 -0.12 -8.01 -0.75
CA ILE A 329 -1.31 -8.74 -1.21
C ILE A 329 -1.34 -10.17 -0.66
N ARG A 330 -0.21 -10.84 -0.58
CA ARG A 330 -0.07 -12.18 -0.03
C ARG A 330 -0.47 -12.21 1.45
N TRP A 331 0.04 -11.28 2.26
CA TRP A 331 -0.27 -11.25 3.69
C TRP A 331 -1.68 -10.77 3.99
N VAL A 332 -2.22 -9.84 3.23
CA VAL A 332 -3.65 -9.54 3.30
C VAL A 332 -4.47 -10.81 3.03
N GLN A 333 -4.12 -11.61 2.02
CA GLN A 333 -4.81 -12.86 1.70
C GLN A 333 -4.66 -13.90 2.81
N GLU A 334 -3.47 -14.10 3.37
CA GLU A 334 -3.23 -15.03 4.50
C GLU A 334 -4.12 -14.66 5.71
N PHE A 335 -4.19 -13.38 6.06
CA PHE A 335 -5.06 -12.92 7.15
C PHE A 335 -6.56 -13.05 6.83
N LEU A 336 -6.94 -12.93 5.57
CA LEU A 336 -8.31 -13.21 5.13
C LEU A 336 -8.64 -14.71 5.23
N ILE A 337 -7.70 -15.59 4.93
CA ILE A 337 -7.88 -17.04 5.14
C ILE A 337 -8.08 -17.35 6.63
N VAL A 338 -7.30 -16.73 7.52
CA VAL A 338 -7.48 -16.85 8.96
C VAL A 338 -8.86 -16.36 9.40
N ARG A 339 -9.25 -15.17 8.99
CA ARG A 339 -10.57 -14.58 9.30
C ARG A 339 -11.71 -15.47 8.79
N TRP A 340 -11.56 -16.04 7.60
CA TRP A 340 -12.51 -16.98 7.03
C TRP A 340 -12.66 -18.25 7.90
N LEU A 341 -11.56 -18.83 8.37
CA LEU A 341 -11.59 -19.98 9.28
C LEU A 341 -12.26 -19.65 10.62
N GLU A 342 -11.90 -18.50 11.22
CA GLU A 342 -12.47 -18.03 12.48
C GLU A 342 -13.98 -17.76 12.39
N ASN A 343 -14.44 -17.27 11.26
CA ASN A 343 -15.86 -17.00 10.98
C ASN A 343 -16.63 -18.26 10.50
N GLY A 344 -16.09 -19.47 10.69
CA GLY A 344 -16.75 -20.70 10.27
C GLY A 344 -16.89 -20.83 8.75
N LYS A 345 -15.84 -20.42 8.03
CA LYS A 345 -15.72 -20.46 6.57
C LYS A 345 -16.66 -19.49 5.84
N THR A 346 -16.84 -18.31 6.41
CA THR A 346 -17.53 -17.19 5.77
C THR A 346 -16.67 -15.95 5.77
N LEU A 347 -16.78 -15.14 4.72
CA LEU A 347 -16.05 -13.88 4.58
C LEU A 347 -16.99 -12.83 3.97
N SER A 348 -17.00 -11.64 4.56
CA SER A 348 -17.75 -10.49 4.06
C SER A 348 -16.79 -9.42 3.51
N MET A 349 -17.31 -8.50 2.69
CA MET A 349 -16.51 -7.37 2.22
C MET A 349 -16.00 -6.49 3.36
N LYS A 350 -16.74 -6.42 4.48
CA LYS A 350 -16.26 -5.73 5.69
C LYS A 350 -15.02 -6.38 6.30
N ASP A 351 -14.94 -7.72 6.27
CA ASP A 351 -13.73 -8.43 6.74
C ASP A 351 -12.54 -8.10 5.83
N VAL A 352 -12.77 -8.03 4.52
CA VAL A 352 -11.74 -7.66 3.54
C VAL A 352 -11.25 -6.22 3.78
N GLU A 353 -12.16 -5.28 3.91
CA GLU A 353 -11.86 -3.88 4.23
C GLU A 353 -11.06 -3.79 5.55
N GLU A 354 -11.54 -4.48 6.61
CA GLU A 354 -10.91 -4.44 7.93
C GLU A 354 -9.50 -5.02 7.94
N ILE A 355 -9.30 -6.19 7.37
CA ILE A 355 -7.97 -6.82 7.31
C ILE A 355 -6.99 -5.95 6.52
N SER A 356 -7.42 -5.40 5.38
CA SER A 356 -6.57 -4.57 4.52
C SER A 356 -6.12 -3.28 5.21
N TRP A 357 -7.04 -2.51 5.85
CA TRP A 357 -6.61 -1.29 6.52
C TRP A 357 -5.83 -1.56 7.82
N ARG A 358 -6.07 -2.68 8.52
CA ARG A 358 -5.26 -3.06 9.68
C ARG A 358 -3.83 -3.43 9.27
N TYR A 359 -3.68 -4.20 8.18
CA TYR A 359 -2.37 -4.50 7.61
C TYR A 359 -1.62 -3.23 7.23
N ALA A 360 -2.24 -2.39 6.40
CA ALA A 360 -1.64 -1.14 5.96
C ALA A 360 -1.25 -0.23 7.13
N ARG A 361 -2.08 -0.18 8.18
CA ARG A 361 -1.80 0.64 9.35
C ARG A 361 -0.58 0.18 10.14
N GLU A 362 -0.34 -1.11 10.26
CA GLU A 362 0.85 -1.62 10.93
C GLU A 362 2.12 -1.49 10.08
N VAL A 363 2.00 -1.60 8.77
CA VAL A 363 3.15 -1.57 7.86
C VAL A 363 3.47 -0.15 7.40
N GLU A 364 2.46 0.63 6.98
CA GLU A 364 2.66 1.92 6.30
C GLU A 364 2.75 3.15 7.25
N HIS A 365 2.33 3.04 8.51
CA HIS A 365 2.37 4.15 9.48
C HIS A 365 3.66 4.23 10.31
N SER A 366 4.62 3.41 10.01
CA SER A 366 5.94 3.44 10.63
C SER A 366 6.99 3.35 9.53
N ASP A 367 7.75 4.42 9.36
CA ASP A 367 8.90 4.44 8.44
C ASP A 367 9.89 3.33 8.81
N ASN A 368 10.05 3.05 10.10
CA ASN A 368 10.89 1.95 10.58
C ASN A 368 10.36 0.58 10.11
N ASN A 369 9.04 0.38 10.08
CA ASN A 369 8.44 -0.86 9.58
C ASN A 369 8.60 -0.99 8.06
N LEU A 370 8.34 0.09 7.31
CA LEU A 370 8.52 0.12 5.86
C LEU A 370 9.97 -0.18 5.50
N ASN A 371 10.92 0.56 6.07
CA ASN A 371 12.35 0.39 5.80
C ASN A 371 12.83 -1.02 6.19
N THR A 372 12.42 -1.53 7.38
CA THR A 372 12.78 -2.89 7.80
C THR A 372 12.26 -3.95 6.83
N LEU A 373 11.05 -3.78 6.32
CA LEU A 373 10.46 -4.71 5.37
C LEU A 373 11.13 -4.61 3.99
N GLU A 374 11.41 -3.40 3.51
CA GLU A 374 12.12 -3.18 2.24
C GLU A 374 13.53 -3.77 2.28
N ASP A 375 14.30 -3.50 3.35
CA ASP A 375 15.64 -4.07 3.55
C ASP A 375 15.59 -5.60 3.54
N TRP A 376 14.62 -6.18 4.26
CA TRP A 376 14.48 -7.63 4.29
C TRP A 376 14.11 -8.23 2.92
N LEU A 377 13.21 -7.60 2.20
CA LEU A 377 12.81 -8.02 0.85
C LEU A 377 13.98 -7.93 -0.12
N PHE A 378 14.77 -6.87 -0.05
CA PHE A 378 15.97 -6.71 -0.85
C PHE A 378 17.02 -7.80 -0.55
N GLU A 379 17.40 -7.99 0.70
CA GLU A 379 18.39 -8.98 1.11
C GLU A 379 18.00 -10.42 0.73
N ASN A 380 16.70 -10.71 0.70
CA ASN A 380 16.18 -12.04 0.44
C ASN A 380 15.67 -12.23 -1.00
N TYR A 381 15.64 -11.20 -1.84
CA TYR A 381 15.16 -11.30 -3.20
C TYR A 381 15.83 -12.44 -3.98
N TYR A 382 17.15 -12.48 -4.01
CA TYR A 382 17.92 -13.53 -4.70
C TYR A 382 17.90 -14.90 -4.01
N LEU A 383 17.43 -14.97 -2.75
CA LEU A 383 17.28 -16.24 -2.02
C LEU A 383 15.89 -16.85 -2.19
N ILE A 384 14.94 -16.04 -2.68
CA ILE A 384 13.52 -16.39 -2.82
C ILE A 384 13.23 -16.81 -4.27
N HIS A 385 13.92 -16.23 -5.22
CA HIS A 385 13.84 -16.48 -6.66
C HIS A 385 15.08 -17.23 -7.19
#